data_ae84058428543a50c0c903ba03baf85b
#
_entry.id   ae84058428543a50c0c903ba03baf85b
#
_cell.length_a   1.000
_cell.length_b   1.000
_cell.length_c   1.000
_cell.angle_alpha   90.00
_cell.angle_beta   90.00
_cell.angle_gamma   90.00
#
_symmetry.space_group_name_H-M   'P 1'
#
loop_
_entity.id
_entity.type
_entity.pdbx_description
1 polymer ?
#
loop_
_entity_poly.entity_id
_entity_poly.type
_entity_poly.pdbx_seq_one_letter_code
_entity_poly.pdbx_strand_id
1 'polypeptide(L)'
;MRLWALGFGLSLLAMVAGVSATVIVPADFAEMVNGSQMVVHGRVVDVRSQMVGDRRTIESVVTVSVADSIKGDAGSTVFVRVPGGLVGRYRRFMVGAPVFRPGEEVVLFLTGRAPAIPMPFGLSQGVYRVSRAADGSAVVAPPVLSEGRVVRGDPARRPLEIGAFLQQVRAAMGRP
;
A
#
# COMPACT_ATOMS: atom_id res chain seq x y z
N MET A 1 59.38 -2.34 -21.07
CA MET A 1 58.15 -1.53 -21.04
C MET A 1 56.90 -2.36 -21.38
N ARG A 2 56.64 -3.54 -20.78
CA ARG A 2 55.48 -4.40 -21.10
C ARG A 2 54.69 -4.88 -19.85
N LEU A 3 55.05 -4.42 -18.66
CA LEU A 3 54.41 -4.86 -17.40
C LEU A 3 53.37 -3.87 -16.83
N TRP A 4 53.23 -2.67 -17.40
CA TRP A 4 52.30 -1.65 -16.90
C TRP A 4 50.91 -1.73 -17.56
N ALA A 5 50.74 -2.46 -18.65
CA ALA A 5 49.47 -2.61 -19.33
C ALA A 5 48.52 -3.65 -18.70
N LEU A 6 49.07 -4.58 -17.90
CA LEU A 6 48.27 -5.63 -17.22
C LEU A 6 47.63 -5.17 -15.92
N GLY A 7 48.14 -4.11 -15.29
CA GLY A 7 47.57 -3.56 -14.05
C GLY A 7 46.31 -2.73 -14.23
N PHE A 8 46.11 -2.12 -15.40
CA PHE A 8 44.96 -1.23 -15.67
C PHE A 8 43.70 -2.00 -16.07
N GLY A 9 43.84 -3.19 -16.62
CA GLY A 9 42.71 -4.04 -17.02
C GLY A 9 41.96 -4.72 -15.82
N LEU A 10 42.66 -4.95 -14.72
CA LEU A 10 42.10 -5.66 -13.55
C LEU A 10 41.35 -4.74 -12.60
N SER A 11 41.58 -3.42 -12.63
CA SER A 11 40.88 -2.45 -11.79
C SER A 11 39.49 -2.07 -12.31
N LEU A 12 39.16 -2.37 -13.56
CA LEU A 12 37.86 -2.04 -14.16
C LEU A 12 36.77 -3.10 -13.85
N LEU A 13 37.16 -4.25 -13.30
CA LEU A 13 36.22 -5.36 -13.04
C LEU A 13 35.62 -5.35 -11.64
N ALA A 14 36.00 -4.41 -10.76
CA ALA A 14 35.60 -4.37 -9.35
C ALA A 14 34.45 -3.42 -9.04
N MET A 15 33.85 -2.74 -10.03
CA MET A 15 32.70 -1.84 -9.84
C MET A 15 31.38 -2.48 -10.31
N VAL A 16 31.09 -3.69 -9.87
CA VAL A 16 29.72 -4.17 -9.88
C VAL A 16 29.09 -3.63 -8.60
N ALA A 17 28.57 -2.39 -8.66
CA ALA A 17 27.70 -1.86 -7.63
C ALA A 17 26.51 -2.80 -7.52
N GLY A 18 26.38 -3.49 -6.38
CA GLY A 18 25.25 -4.35 -6.09
C GLY A 18 23.96 -3.52 -6.16
N VAL A 19 23.17 -3.73 -7.20
CA VAL A 19 21.82 -3.16 -7.30
C VAL A 19 20.97 -3.91 -6.31
N SER A 20 20.75 -3.32 -5.13
CA SER A 20 19.79 -3.84 -4.15
C SER A 20 18.39 -3.60 -4.70
N ALA A 21 17.80 -4.60 -5.34
CA ALA A 21 16.39 -4.60 -5.68
C ALA A 21 15.57 -4.80 -4.39
N THR A 22 14.71 -3.86 -4.06
CA THR A 22 13.74 -4.03 -2.98
C THR A 22 12.66 -4.98 -3.47
N VAL A 23 12.70 -6.22 -3.03
CA VAL A 23 11.66 -7.22 -3.32
C VAL A 23 10.53 -7.05 -2.29
N ILE A 24 9.36 -6.63 -2.73
CA ILE A 24 8.16 -6.63 -1.90
C ILE A 24 7.57 -8.04 -1.95
N VAL A 25 7.68 -8.78 -0.85
CA VAL A 25 7.06 -10.10 -0.73
C VAL A 25 5.55 -9.90 -0.54
N PRO A 26 4.70 -10.49 -1.40
CA PRO A 26 3.26 -10.41 -1.21
C PRO A 26 2.86 -11.13 0.07
N ALA A 27 2.17 -10.41 0.97
CA ALA A 27 1.57 -11.01 2.14
C ALA A 27 0.40 -11.92 1.74
N ASP A 28 0.20 -13.00 2.48
CA ASP A 28 -1.01 -13.80 2.41
C ASP A 28 -2.21 -12.99 2.92
N PHE A 29 -3.41 -13.31 2.44
CA PHE A 29 -4.62 -12.58 2.80
C PHE A 29 -4.94 -12.69 4.30
N ALA A 30 -4.80 -13.86 4.89
CA ALA A 30 -5.02 -14.06 6.32
C ALA A 30 -3.98 -13.32 7.16
N GLU A 31 -2.71 -13.31 6.73
CA GLU A 31 -1.66 -12.52 7.35
C GLU A 31 -1.98 -11.02 7.31
N MET A 32 -2.44 -10.52 6.17
CA MET A 32 -2.84 -9.12 6.04
C MET A 32 -4.03 -8.77 6.93
N VAL A 33 -5.07 -9.61 6.98
CA VAL A 33 -6.24 -9.41 7.85
C VAL A 33 -5.84 -9.41 9.32
N ASN A 34 -5.03 -10.39 9.73
CA ASN A 34 -4.63 -10.55 11.14
C ASN A 34 -3.59 -9.51 11.56
N GLY A 35 -2.66 -9.16 10.69
CA GLY A 35 -1.62 -8.14 10.93
C GLY A 35 -2.14 -6.70 10.92
N SER A 36 -3.35 -6.46 10.38
CA SER A 36 -3.97 -5.15 10.43
C SER A 36 -4.66 -4.89 11.77
N GLN A 37 -4.46 -3.72 12.35
CA GLN A 37 -5.18 -3.28 13.55
C GLN A 37 -6.59 -2.82 13.21
N MET A 38 -6.79 -2.35 11.97
CA MET A 38 -8.05 -1.78 11.51
C MET A 38 -8.30 -2.19 10.06
N VAL A 39 -9.54 -2.55 9.73
CA VAL A 39 -10.00 -2.76 8.36
C VAL A 39 -11.25 -1.94 8.16
N VAL A 40 -11.21 -0.99 7.21
CA VAL A 40 -12.30 -0.06 6.96
C VAL A 40 -12.70 -0.08 5.49
N HIS A 41 -14.00 0.05 5.23
CA HIS A 41 -14.55 0.39 3.94
C HIS A 41 -15.01 1.85 3.97
N GLY A 42 -14.64 2.62 2.97
CA GLY A 42 -14.98 4.04 2.95
C GLY A 42 -14.61 4.74 1.65
N ARG A 43 -14.77 6.06 1.68
CA ARG A 43 -14.49 6.94 0.54
C ARG A 43 -13.42 7.95 0.90
N VAL A 44 -12.44 8.10 0.03
CA VAL A 44 -11.42 9.15 0.13
C VAL A 44 -12.10 10.52 -0.07
N VAL A 45 -11.99 11.39 0.93
CA VAL A 45 -12.56 12.76 0.86
C VAL A 45 -11.50 13.81 0.62
N ASP A 46 -10.27 13.59 1.10
CA ASP A 46 -9.18 14.55 0.93
C ASP A 46 -7.80 13.85 0.90
N VAL A 47 -6.84 14.48 0.22
CA VAL A 47 -5.43 14.04 0.19
C VAL A 47 -4.54 15.27 0.30
N ARG A 48 -3.78 15.39 1.39
CA ARG A 48 -2.86 16.49 1.64
C ARG A 48 -1.45 15.99 1.83
N SER A 49 -0.53 16.53 1.02
CA SER A 49 0.90 16.25 1.19
C SER A 49 1.56 17.33 2.03
N GLN A 50 2.47 16.93 2.89
CA GLN A 50 3.23 17.82 3.77
C GLN A 50 4.68 17.40 3.89
N MET A 51 5.55 18.35 4.19
CA MET A 51 6.93 18.07 4.58
C MET A 51 6.98 17.72 6.06
N VAL A 52 7.67 16.63 6.40
CA VAL A 52 7.81 16.14 7.77
C VAL A 52 9.29 15.94 8.11
N GLY A 53 9.62 16.27 9.36
CA GLY A 53 10.97 16.12 9.93
C GLY A 53 12.03 17.00 9.28
N ASP A 54 13.24 16.97 9.88
CA ASP A 54 14.38 17.80 9.49
C ASP A 54 14.93 17.45 8.09
N ARG A 55 14.72 16.22 7.63
CA ARG A 55 15.17 15.74 6.31
C ARG A 55 14.23 16.11 5.18
N ARG A 56 13.23 16.97 5.42
CA ARG A 56 12.22 17.38 4.43
C ARG A 56 11.61 16.21 3.67
N THR A 57 11.27 15.16 4.40
CA THR A 57 10.54 14.02 3.84
C THR A 57 9.13 14.46 3.52
N ILE A 58 8.58 14.04 2.37
CA ILE A 58 7.19 14.33 2.02
C ILE A 58 6.36 13.09 2.34
N GLU A 59 5.28 13.31 3.06
CA GLU A 59 4.24 12.33 3.36
C GLU A 59 2.88 12.92 2.99
N SER A 60 1.94 12.06 2.61
CA SER A 60 0.56 12.43 2.38
C SER A 60 -0.32 11.90 3.51
N VAL A 61 -1.25 12.73 3.96
CA VAL A 61 -2.34 12.35 4.85
C VAL A 61 -3.60 12.26 4.00
N VAL A 62 -4.19 11.07 3.98
CA VAL A 62 -5.42 10.77 3.27
C VAL A 62 -6.55 10.73 4.29
N THR A 63 -7.59 11.51 4.05
CA THR A 63 -8.80 11.53 4.87
C THR A 63 -9.84 10.62 4.22
N VAL A 64 -10.33 9.65 4.97
CA VAL A 64 -11.32 8.68 4.50
C VAL A 64 -12.58 8.78 5.37
N SER A 65 -13.72 9.06 4.74
CA SER A 65 -15.05 8.92 5.36
C SER A 65 -15.38 7.44 5.42
N VAL A 66 -15.59 6.91 6.63
CA VAL A 66 -15.81 5.49 6.90
C VAL A 66 -17.30 5.17 6.71
N ALA A 67 -17.58 4.21 5.86
CA ALA A 67 -18.92 3.65 5.66
C ALA A 67 -19.15 2.40 6.51
N ASP A 68 -18.11 1.56 6.66
CA ASP A 68 -18.15 0.35 7.51
C ASP A 68 -16.77 0.12 8.15
N SER A 69 -16.77 -0.20 9.43
CA SER A 69 -15.59 -0.61 10.19
C SER A 69 -15.64 -2.12 10.40
N ILE A 70 -14.90 -2.86 9.58
CA ILE A 70 -14.95 -4.32 9.54
C ILE A 70 -14.12 -4.93 10.69
N LYS A 71 -13.00 -4.28 11.02
CA LYS A 71 -12.11 -4.66 12.12
C LYS A 71 -11.62 -3.40 12.84
N GLY A 72 -11.61 -3.43 14.16
CA GLY A 72 -11.22 -2.27 14.97
C GLY A 72 -12.35 -1.21 15.00
N ASP A 73 -12.06 -0.07 15.63
CA ASP A 73 -12.96 1.07 15.68
C ASP A 73 -12.29 2.27 15.00
N ALA A 74 -12.84 2.68 13.86
CA ALA A 74 -12.32 3.79 13.05
C ALA A 74 -13.10 5.09 13.25
N GLY A 75 -14.25 5.05 13.95
CA GLY A 75 -15.19 6.16 13.96
C GLY A 75 -15.73 6.47 12.55
N SER A 76 -16.24 7.69 12.35
CA SER A 76 -16.79 8.13 11.05
C SER A 76 -15.72 8.60 10.05
N THR A 77 -14.52 8.85 10.53
CA THR A 77 -13.41 9.37 9.71
C THR A 77 -12.09 8.78 10.18
N VAL A 78 -11.28 8.31 9.25
CA VAL A 78 -9.93 7.84 9.53
C VAL A 78 -8.92 8.64 8.70
N PHE A 79 -7.82 9.01 9.34
CA PHE A 79 -6.65 9.60 8.67
C PHE A 79 -5.65 8.49 8.40
N VAL A 80 -5.12 8.46 7.19
CA VAL A 80 -4.17 7.44 6.76
C VAL A 80 -2.91 8.10 6.26
N ARG A 81 -1.77 7.74 6.80
CA ARG A 81 -0.47 8.25 6.39
C ARG A 81 0.10 7.41 5.26
N VAL A 82 0.59 8.06 4.22
CA VAL A 82 1.19 7.43 3.04
C VAL A 82 2.52 8.11 2.73
N PRO A 83 3.62 7.37 2.52
CA PRO A 83 4.88 7.97 2.16
C PRO A 83 4.84 8.52 0.73
N GLY A 84 5.43 9.71 0.54
CA GLY A 84 5.47 10.41 -0.74
C GLY A 84 4.34 11.42 -0.92
N GLY A 85 4.37 12.11 -2.07
CA GLY A 85 3.42 13.16 -2.42
C GLY A 85 4.06 14.34 -3.14
N LEU A 86 3.32 15.45 -3.23
CA LEU A 86 3.72 16.67 -3.92
C LEU A 86 3.53 17.89 -3.01
N VAL A 87 4.60 18.64 -2.75
CA VAL A 87 4.54 19.90 -1.98
C VAL A 87 5.22 20.99 -2.78
N GLY A 88 4.43 21.92 -3.32
CA GLY A 88 4.93 22.92 -4.25
C GLY A 88 5.58 22.27 -5.48
N ARG A 89 6.85 22.56 -5.73
CA ARG A 89 7.64 21.96 -6.82
C ARG A 89 8.33 20.65 -6.46
N TYR A 90 8.25 20.21 -5.20
CA TYR A 90 8.95 19.01 -4.71
C TYR A 90 8.02 17.81 -4.76
N ARG A 91 8.42 16.79 -5.50
CA ARG A 91 7.76 15.50 -5.56
C ARG A 91 8.65 14.45 -4.92
N ARG A 92 8.08 13.65 -4.03
CA ARG A 92 8.71 12.43 -3.51
C ARG A 92 7.88 11.24 -3.96
N PHE A 93 8.54 10.30 -4.56
CA PHE A 93 7.96 9.01 -4.95
C PHE A 93 8.59 7.91 -4.11
N MET A 94 7.77 6.97 -3.64
CA MET A 94 8.20 5.75 -2.99
C MET A 94 7.62 4.56 -3.75
N VAL A 95 8.48 3.65 -4.20
CA VAL A 95 8.05 2.42 -4.89
C VAL A 95 7.13 1.62 -3.98
N GLY A 96 6.00 1.18 -4.51
CA GLY A 96 5.00 0.42 -3.76
C GLY A 96 4.07 1.26 -2.87
N ALA A 97 4.27 2.57 -2.74
CA ALA A 97 3.32 3.41 -2.02
C ALA A 97 2.04 3.62 -2.85
N PRO A 98 0.85 3.52 -2.22
CA PRO A 98 -0.40 3.77 -2.92
C PRO A 98 -0.57 5.27 -3.22
N VAL A 99 -1.24 5.56 -4.33
CA VAL A 99 -1.69 6.91 -4.67
C VAL A 99 -3.20 6.95 -4.55
N PHE A 100 -3.72 7.92 -3.82
CA PHE A 100 -5.16 8.12 -3.61
C PHE A 100 -5.65 9.38 -4.32
N ARG A 101 -6.93 9.37 -4.70
CA ARG A 101 -7.64 10.54 -5.22
C ARG A 101 -8.95 10.73 -4.47
N PRO A 102 -9.36 11.99 -4.19
CA PRO A 102 -10.69 12.26 -3.66
C PRO A 102 -11.78 11.63 -4.53
N GLY A 103 -12.79 11.06 -3.88
CA GLY A 103 -13.89 10.33 -4.52
C GLY A 103 -13.67 8.82 -4.69
N GLU A 104 -12.43 8.32 -4.58
CA GLU A 104 -12.17 6.87 -4.64
C GLU A 104 -12.84 6.15 -3.48
N GLU A 105 -13.49 5.03 -3.77
CA GLU A 105 -14.05 4.10 -2.78
C GLU A 105 -13.05 2.95 -2.57
N VAL A 106 -12.76 2.65 -1.29
CA VAL A 106 -11.66 1.75 -0.93
C VAL A 106 -12.01 0.86 0.26
N VAL A 107 -11.40 -0.33 0.30
CA VAL A 107 -11.25 -1.10 1.54
C VAL A 107 -9.78 -1.04 1.92
N LEU A 108 -9.49 -0.57 3.13
CA LEU A 108 -8.15 -0.35 3.64
C LEU A 108 -7.85 -1.29 4.80
N PHE A 109 -6.73 -1.98 4.70
CA PHE A 109 -6.12 -2.74 5.77
C PHE A 109 -5.03 -1.87 6.39
N LEU A 110 -5.21 -1.46 7.64
CA LEU A 110 -4.39 -0.43 8.28
C LEU A 110 -3.58 -0.98 9.44
N THR A 111 -2.32 -0.58 9.50
CA THR A 111 -1.39 -0.87 10.60
C THR A 111 -1.03 0.41 11.34
N GLY A 112 -0.78 0.29 12.64
CA GLY A 112 -0.46 1.42 13.52
C GLY A 112 -1.54 1.64 14.57
N ARG A 113 -1.11 2.07 15.75
CA ARG A 113 -1.98 2.35 16.90
C ARG A 113 -1.87 3.81 17.30
N ALA A 114 -2.96 4.35 17.81
CA ALA A 114 -2.96 5.68 18.40
C ALA A 114 -1.82 5.85 19.43
N PRO A 115 -1.16 7.02 19.50
CA PRO A 115 -1.51 8.26 18.80
C PRO A 115 -0.97 8.38 17.36
N ALA A 116 -0.27 7.37 16.83
CA ALA A 116 0.26 7.41 15.47
C ALA A 116 -0.86 7.31 14.43
N ILE A 117 -0.74 8.10 13.36
CA ILE A 117 -1.63 7.98 12.19
C ILE A 117 -1.33 6.64 11.51
N PRO A 118 -2.34 5.75 11.34
CA PRO A 118 -2.14 4.45 10.72
C PRO A 118 -1.68 4.55 9.26
N MET A 119 -1.05 3.48 8.79
CA MET A 119 -0.58 3.33 7.41
C MET A 119 -1.23 2.09 6.77
N PRO A 120 -1.35 2.04 5.44
CA PRO A 120 -1.78 0.82 4.77
C PRO A 120 -0.77 -0.32 5.03
N PHE A 121 -1.30 -1.52 5.28
CA PHE A 121 -0.50 -2.73 5.44
C PHE A 121 0.33 -2.98 4.18
N GLY A 122 1.63 -3.22 4.34
CA GLY A 122 2.51 -3.52 3.21
C GLY A 122 2.44 -2.50 2.07
N LEU A 123 2.27 -1.20 2.39
CA LEU A 123 2.08 -0.12 1.43
C LEU A 123 0.80 -0.33 0.58
N SER A 124 0.93 -0.55 -0.74
CA SER A 124 -0.24 -0.76 -1.61
C SER A 124 -0.94 -2.10 -1.39
N GLN A 125 -0.31 -3.07 -0.73
CA GLN A 125 -0.92 -4.39 -0.52
C GLN A 125 -2.22 -4.32 0.28
N GLY A 126 -2.30 -3.43 1.26
CA GLY A 126 -3.48 -3.21 2.09
C GLY A 126 -4.52 -2.25 1.48
N VAL A 127 -4.45 -1.95 0.18
CA VAL A 127 -5.37 -1.01 -0.49
C VAL A 127 -6.14 -1.72 -1.59
N TYR A 128 -7.42 -1.98 -1.35
CA TYR A 128 -8.34 -2.55 -2.33
C TYR A 128 -9.28 -1.45 -2.83
N ARG A 129 -9.42 -1.33 -4.14
CA ARG A 129 -10.29 -0.32 -4.76
C ARG A 129 -11.65 -0.91 -5.08
N VAL A 130 -12.69 -0.12 -4.81
CA VAL A 130 -14.06 -0.48 -5.14
C VAL A 130 -14.48 0.25 -6.41
N SER A 131 -14.92 -0.51 -7.40
CA SER A 131 -15.52 0.01 -8.64
C SER A 131 -16.99 -0.27 -8.64
N ARG A 132 -17.81 0.75 -8.94
CA ARG A 132 -19.27 0.60 -9.10
C ARG A 132 -19.64 0.58 -10.57
N ALA A 133 -20.42 -0.40 -10.95
CA ALA A 133 -21.05 -0.46 -12.27
C ALA A 133 -22.33 0.38 -12.31
N ALA A 134 -22.84 0.63 -13.52
CA ALA A 134 -24.05 1.42 -13.72
C ALA A 134 -25.32 0.79 -13.10
N ASP A 135 -25.34 -0.52 -12.91
CA ASP A 135 -26.41 -1.28 -12.25
C ASP A 135 -26.34 -1.20 -10.71
N GLY A 136 -25.37 -0.46 -10.16
CA GLY A 136 -25.15 -0.32 -8.73
C GLY A 136 -24.30 -1.42 -8.08
N SER A 137 -23.95 -2.48 -8.83
CA SER A 137 -23.05 -3.52 -8.34
C SER A 137 -21.67 -2.94 -8.00
N ALA A 138 -21.08 -3.39 -6.90
CA ALA A 138 -19.79 -2.93 -6.44
C ALA A 138 -18.78 -4.08 -6.39
N VAL A 139 -17.66 -3.92 -7.09
CA VAL A 139 -16.61 -4.91 -7.19
C VAL A 139 -15.33 -4.38 -6.56
N VAL A 140 -14.78 -5.15 -5.64
CA VAL A 140 -13.50 -4.88 -4.98
C VAL A 140 -12.39 -5.49 -5.83
N ALA A 141 -11.48 -4.66 -6.31
CA ALA A 141 -10.30 -5.09 -7.05
C ALA A 141 -9.08 -5.16 -6.13
N PRO A 142 -8.29 -6.25 -6.22
CA PRO A 142 -7.03 -6.37 -5.48
C PRO A 142 -6.04 -5.30 -5.95
N PRO A 143 -5.05 -4.94 -5.10
CA PRO A 143 -4.00 -4.02 -5.49
C PRO A 143 -3.20 -4.58 -6.67
N VAL A 144 -2.88 -3.70 -7.63
CA VAL A 144 -1.92 -4.03 -8.68
C VAL A 144 -0.52 -3.91 -8.05
N LEU A 145 0.10 -5.04 -7.79
CA LEU A 145 1.48 -5.10 -7.36
C LEU A 145 2.33 -5.06 -8.65
N SER A 146 2.88 -3.90 -8.98
CA SER A 146 3.90 -3.80 -10.01
C SER A 146 5.09 -4.66 -9.59
N GLU A 147 5.39 -5.72 -10.35
CA GLU A 147 6.45 -6.71 -10.14
C GLU A 147 6.20 -7.81 -9.10
N GLY A 148 5.01 -7.93 -8.52
CA GLY A 148 4.66 -9.04 -7.66
C GLY A 148 4.26 -10.28 -8.47
N ARG A 149 4.94 -11.41 -8.24
CA ARG A 149 4.52 -12.71 -8.75
C ARG A 149 3.11 -13.01 -8.22
N VAL A 150 2.12 -13.04 -9.10
CA VAL A 150 0.76 -13.46 -8.73
C VAL A 150 0.85 -14.89 -8.20
N VAL A 151 0.62 -15.08 -6.92
CA VAL A 151 0.53 -16.42 -6.34
C VAL A 151 -0.76 -17.04 -6.84
N ARG A 152 -0.66 -18.12 -7.64
CA ARG A 152 -1.82 -18.86 -8.11
C ARG A 152 -2.61 -19.38 -6.91
N GLY A 153 -3.89 -19.09 -6.89
CA GLY A 153 -4.83 -19.68 -5.94
C GLY A 153 -5.23 -18.82 -4.75
N ASP A 154 -4.68 -17.61 -4.57
CA ASP A 154 -5.17 -16.70 -3.55
C ASP A 154 -6.53 -16.09 -3.99
N PRO A 155 -7.66 -16.49 -3.37
CA PRO A 155 -8.99 -16.03 -3.74
C PRO A 155 -9.16 -14.51 -3.54
N ALA A 156 -8.34 -13.87 -2.68
CA ALA A 156 -8.36 -12.44 -2.45
C ALA A 156 -7.70 -11.64 -3.58
N ARG A 157 -7.03 -12.31 -4.51
CA ARG A 157 -6.35 -11.67 -5.63
C ARG A 157 -7.16 -11.64 -6.92
N ARG A 158 -8.44 -11.87 -6.84
CA ARG A 158 -9.41 -11.70 -7.93
C ARG A 158 -10.44 -10.65 -7.55
N PRO A 159 -11.02 -9.94 -8.52
CA PRO A 159 -12.15 -9.07 -8.26
C PRO A 159 -13.32 -9.87 -7.66
N LEU A 160 -13.91 -9.34 -6.59
CA LEU A 160 -15.04 -9.94 -5.89
C LEU A 160 -16.12 -8.87 -5.67
N GLU A 161 -17.38 -9.30 -5.65
CA GLU A 161 -18.46 -8.45 -5.17
C GLU A 161 -18.17 -8.02 -3.70
N ILE A 162 -18.49 -6.77 -3.36
CA ILE A 162 -18.07 -6.18 -2.08
C ILE A 162 -18.59 -6.95 -0.86
N GLY A 163 -19.86 -7.41 -0.89
CA GLY A 163 -20.43 -8.18 0.21
C GLY A 163 -19.68 -9.49 0.43
N ALA A 164 -19.37 -10.22 -0.64
CA ALA A 164 -18.59 -11.45 -0.60
C ALA A 164 -17.17 -11.21 -0.09
N PHE A 165 -16.53 -10.11 -0.54
CA PHE A 165 -15.21 -9.71 -0.06
C PHE A 165 -15.20 -9.41 1.45
N LEU A 166 -16.17 -8.63 1.94
CA LEU A 166 -16.27 -8.30 3.36
C LEU A 166 -16.56 -9.52 4.23
N GLN A 167 -17.37 -10.48 3.74
CA GLN A 167 -17.57 -11.78 4.40
C GLN A 167 -16.26 -12.58 4.48
N GLN A 168 -15.47 -12.58 3.40
CA GLN A 168 -14.16 -13.24 3.38
C GLN A 168 -13.20 -12.61 4.40
N VAL A 169 -13.17 -11.27 4.52
CA VAL A 169 -12.38 -10.58 5.55
C VAL A 169 -12.80 -11.03 6.95
N ARG A 170 -14.11 -11.02 7.25
CA ARG A 170 -14.64 -11.45 8.56
C ARG A 170 -14.31 -12.93 8.85
N ALA A 171 -14.37 -13.78 7.84
CA ALA A 171 -14.03 -15.21 7.98
C ALA A 171 -12.52 -15.47 8.19
N ALA A 172 -11.66 -14.54 7.78
CA ALA A 172 -10.21 -14.62 7.98
C ALA A 172 -9.78 -14.07 9.35
N MET A 173 -10.62 -13.29 10.03
CA MET A 173 -10.31 -12.79 11.38
C MET A 173 -10.27 -13.96 12.37
N GLY A 174 -9.13 -14.08 13.09
CA GLY A 174 -8.98 -15.13 14.11
C GLY A 174 -8.60 -16.51 13.56
N ARG A 175 -8.33 -16.66 12.27
CA ARG A 175 -7.65 -17.86 11.76
C ARG A 175 -6.14 -17.69 11.97
N PRO A 176 -5.48 -18.63 12.63
CA PRO A 176 -4.03 -18.62 12.82
C PRO A 176 -3.25 -18.75 11.51
#